data_62a0dc64ec61188f70d49cdef73b97e4
#
_entry.id   62a0dc64ec61188f70d49cdef73b97e4
#
_cell.length_a   1.000
_cell.length_b   1.000
_cell.length_c   1.000
_cell.angle_alpha   90.00
_cell.angle_beta   90.00
_cell.angle_gamma   90.00
#
_symmetry.space_group_name_H-M   'P 1'
#
loop_
_entity.id
_entity.type
_entity.pdbx_description
1 polymer ?
#
loop_
_entity_poly.entity_id
_entity_poly.type
_entity_poly.pdbx_seq_one_letter_code
_entity_poly.pdbx_strand_id
1 'polypeptide(L)'
;AFKKGHLSNSINIMCRSEKDKFETWLGAIVKPEEAFYLVIESVDQLEEILERAAKIGYEKQIKGVYTLGEDLPVESREFDLEDFKNNQNNYTIVDIRNTSEVNEGKFFEDAIAVPLNELRDEVTEIPSHKPVVVHCAGGYRSAAGSSILENIFEATRVYDLSDDIKEFK
;
A
#
# COMPACT_ATOMS: atom_id res chain seq x y z
N ALA A 1 0.61 -3.36 12.72
CA ALA A 1 0.19 -2.06 13.26
C ALA A 1 -0.85 -1.40 12.35
N PHE A 2 -0.54 -0.95 11.14
CA PHE A 2 -1.41 -0.15 10.27
C PHE A 2 -2.85 -0.70 10.14
N LYS A 3 -3.02 -1.99 9.91
CA LYS A 3 -4.36 -2.61 9.78
C LYS A 3 -5.21 -2.55 11.06
N LYS A 4 -4.58 -2.40 12.23
CA LYS A 4 -5.28 -2.27 13.52
C LYS A 4 -5.70 -0.85 13.85
N GLY A 5 -5.10 0.10 13.17
CA GLY A 5 -5.44 1.50 13.27
C GLY A 5 -4.38 2.40 12.64
N HIS A 6 -4.82 3.45 11.99
CA HIS A 6 -3.97 4.44 11.35
C HIS A 6 -4.64 5.80 11.23
N LEU A 7 -3.87 6.81 10.88
CA LEU A 7 -4.39 8.15 10.61
C LEU A 7 -4.98 8.20 9.20
N SER A 8 -6.06 8.96 9.04
CA SER A 8 -6.64 9.22 7.71
C SER A 8 -5.59 9.80 6.77
N ASN A 9 -5.65 9.44 5.51
CA ASN A 9 -4.70 9.82 4.46
C ASN A 9 -3.27 9.29 4.64
N SER A 10 -3.06 8.30 5.51
CA SER A 10 -1.78 7.62 5.65
C SER A 10 -1.57 6.58 4.55
N ILE A 11 -0.31 6.39 4.15
CA ILE A 11 0.13 5.32 3.24
C ILE A 11 0.98 4.32 4.02
N ASN A 12 0.67 3.04 3.87
CA ASN A 12 1.35 1.96 4.58
C ASN A 12 2.63 1.51 3.85
N ILE A 13 3.74 2.17 4.11
CA ILE A 13 5.06 1.75 3.61
C ILE A 13 5.78 1.01 4.72
N MET A 14 5.92 -0.31 4.59
CA MET A 14 6.52 -1.14 5.64
C MET A 14 8.01 -0.82 5.85
N CYS A 15 8.38 -0.64 7.13
CA CYS A 15 9.76 -0.42 7.59
C CYS A 15 9.99 -1.18 8.91
N ARG A 16 9.87 -2.52 8.89
CA ARG A 16 9.96 -3.39 10.07
C ARG A 16 11.39 -3.87 10.34
N SER A 17 12.21 -3.87 9.29
CA SER A 17 13.59 -4.32 9.33
C SER A 17 14.39 -3.74 8.16
N GLU A 18 15.72 -3.86 8.20
CA GLU A 18 16.61 -3.48 7.10
C GLU A 18 16.32 -4.23 5.77
N LYS A 19 15.65 -5.38 5.84
CA LYS A 19 15.28 -6.18 4.65
C LYS A 19 14.07 -5.60 3.91
N ASP A 20 13.26 -4.80 4.58
CA ASP A 20 12.16 -4.09 3.95
C ASP A 20 12.72 -3.00 3.04
N LYS A 21 12.22 -2.92 1.82
CA LYS A 21 12.69 -1.97 0.81
C LYS A 21 12.01 -0.59 0.99
N PHE A 22 12.07 -0.05 2.21
CA PHE A 22 11.41 1.20 2.57
C PHE A 22 11.79 2.34 1.63
N GLU A 23 13.08 2.55 1.39
CA GLU A 23 13.63 3.62 0.55
C GLU A 23 13.11 3.50 -0.89
N THR A 24 13.09 2.28 -1.42
CA THR A 24 12.60 2.01 -2.78
C THR A 24 11.13 2.41 -2.92
N TRP A 25 10.30 2.02 -1.97
CA TRP A 25 8.87 2.29 -2.06
C TRP A 25 8.50 3.71 -1.65
N LEU A 26 9.24 4.32 -0.72
CA LEU A 26 9.10 5.74 -0.43
C LEU A 26 9.36 6.57 -1.68
N GLY A 27 10.49 6.34 -2.36
CA GLY A 27 10.85 7.04 -3.59
C GLY A 27 9.95 6.71 -4.79
N ALA A 28 9.30 5.54 -4.83
CA ALA A 28 8.36 5.18 -5.88
C ALA A 28 6.97 5.83 -5.70
N ILE A 29 6.57 6.11 -4.45
CA ILE A 29 5.21 6.59 -4.11
C ILE A 29 5.17 8.10 -3.91
N VAL A 30 6.17 8.67 -3.23
CA VAL A 30 6.23 10.09 -2.89
C VAL A 30 7.12 10.81 -3.90
N LYS A 31 6.62 11.89 -4.51
CA LYS A 31 7.40 12.69 -5.48
C LYS A 31 8.53 13.44 -4.76
N PRO A 32 9.69 13.67 -5.40
CA PRO A 32 10.86 14.28 -4.74
C PRO A 32 10.62 15.66 -4.11
N GLU A 33 9.66 16.42 -4.64
CA GLU A 33 9.27 17.74 -4.13
C GLU A 33 8.08 17.72 -3.17
N GLU A 34 7.48 16.54 -2.95
CA GLU A 34 6.29 16.38 -2.11
C GLU A 34 6.68 16.36 -0.62
N ALA A 35 6.10 17.25 0.16
CA ALA A 35 6.28 17.27 1.60
C ALA A 35 5.37 16.22 2.28
N PHE A 36 5.90 15.51 3.28
CA PHE A 36 5.16 14.50 4.01
C PHE A 36 5.52 14.43 5.50
N TYR A 37 4.70 13.72 6.24
CA TYR A 37 4.95 13.38 7.63
C TYR A 37 5.20 11.88 7.75
N LEU A 38 6.03 11.49 8.71
CA LEU A 38 6.23 10.10 9.07
C LEU A 38 5.41 9.77 10.33
N VAL A 39 4.82 8.58 10.34
CA VAL A 39 4.15 8.02 11.52
C VAL A 39 4.83 6.70 11.86
N ILE A 40 5.39 6.60 13.06
CA ILE A 40 6.16 5.46 13.55
C ILE A 40 5.52 4.87 14.80
N GLU A 41 5.77 3.60 15.09
CA GLU A 41 5.20 2.92 16.27
C GLU A 41 5.89 3.35 17.56
N SER A 42 7.20 3.58 17.52
CA SER A 42 8.01 3.93 18.68
C SER A 42 9.07 4.97 18.33
N VAL A 43 9.39 5.83 19.28
CA VAL A 43 10.49 6.82 19.15
C VAL A 43 11.84 6.14 18.88
N ASP A 44 12.01 4.89 19.31
CA ASP A 44 13.25 4.13 19.06
C ASP A 44 13.53 3.90 17.56
N GLN A 45 12.51 4.00 16.71
CA GLN A 45 12.64 3.87 15.25
C GLN A 45 13.06 5.18 14.56
N LEU A 46 13.09 6.31 15.30
CA LEU A 46 13.23 7.64 14.72
C LEU A 46 14.53 7.79 13.94
N GLU A 47 15.67 7.43 14.55
CA GLU A 47 16.99 7.59 13.93
C GLU A 47 17.10 6.74 12.67
N GLU A 48 16.74 5.45 12.75
CA GLU A 48 16.78 4.52 11.60
C GLU A 48 15.94 5.03 10.44
N ILE A 49 14.69 5.46 10.68
CA ILE A 49 13.78 5.84 9.59
C ILE A 49 14.21 7.15 8.92
N LEU A 50 14.77 8.10 9.69
CA LEU A 50 15.34 9.34 9.15
C LEU A 50 16.58 9.07 8.32
N GLU A 51 17.50 8.23 8.79
CA GLU A 51 18.67 7.81 8.02
C GLU A 51 18.28 7.12 6.71
N ARG A 52 17.26 6.26 6.74
CA ARG A 52 16.75 5.56 5.57
C ARG A 52 16.13 6.51 4.56
N ALA A 53 15.35 7.49 5.01
CA ALA A 53 14.81 8.53 4.12
C ALA A 53 15.91 9.41 3.53
N ALA A 54 16.95 9.73 4.32
CA ALA A 54 18.10 10.53 3.87
C ALA A 54 18.94 9.81 2.79
N LYS A 55 19.00 8.47 2.79
CA LYS A 55 19.70 7.69 1.74
C LYS A 55 19.18 7.99 0.33
N ILE A 56 17.95 8.45 0.21
CA ILE A 56 17.33 8.83 -1.07
C ILE A 56 17.10 10.35 -1.20
N GLY A 57 17.65 11.15 -0.27
CA GLY A 57 17.60 12.61 -0.28
C GLY A 57 16.26 13.21 0.15
N TYR A 58 15.45 12.47 0.93
CA TYR A 58 14.09 12.86 1.32
C TYR A 58 14.01 13.55 2.69
N GLU A 59 15.15 13.81 3.35
CA GLU A 59 15.20 14.44 4.66
C GLU A 59 14.57 15.84 4.69
N LYS A 60 14.65 16.58 3.58
CA LYS A 60 14.09 17.95 3.48
C LYS A 60 12.57 17.97 3.30
N GLN A 61 12.00 16.88 2.80
CA GLN A 61 10.58 16.71 2.55
C GLN A 61 9.83 16.34 3.82
N ILE A 62 10.52 15.74 4.82
CA ILE A 62 9.93 15.37 6.10
C ILE A 62 9.61 16.62 6.90
N LYS A 63 8.31 16.87 7.16
CA LYS A 63 7.83 18.02 7.94
C LYS A 63 7.67 17.72 9.42
N GLY A 64 7.64 16.46 9.79
CA GLY A 64 7.59 16.01 11.16
C GLY A 64 7.45 14.49 11.23
N VAL A 65 7.73 13.96 12.43
CA VAL A 65 7.57 12.56 12.76
C VAL A 65 6.65 12.45 13.96
N TYR A 66 5.65 11.61 13.89
CA TYR A 66 4.67 11.37 14.94
C TYR A 66 4.71 9.91 15.38
N THR A 67 4.46 9.67 16.64
CA THR A 67 4.21 8.31 17.14
C THR A 67 2.72 8.04 17.13
N LEU A 68 2.35 6.76 16.93
CA LEU A 68 0.96 6.33 17.03
C LEU A 68 0.45 6.52 18.46
N GLY A 69 -0.71 7.18 18.61
CA GLY A 69 -1.46 7.24 19.87
C GLY A 69 -2.34 5.99 20.06
N GLU A 70 -3.10 5.97 21.15
CA GLU A 70 -4.03 4.87 21.43
C GLU A 70 -5.32 4.96 20.58
N ASP A 71 -5.76 6.19 20.27
CA ASP A 71 -6.98 6.45 19.51
C ASP A 71 -6.66 6.68 18.03
N LEU A 72 -6.75 5.63 17.24
CA LEU A 72 -6.55 5.71 15.79
C LEU A 72 -7.92 5.70 15.07
N PRO A 73 -8.19 6.70 14.21
CA PRO A 73 -9.54 6.93 13.68
C PRO A 73 -9.95 5.95 12.58
N VAL A 74 -8.99 5.27 11.96
CA VAL A 74 -9.25 4.37 10.83
C VAL A 74 -8.71 2.98 11.14
N GLU A 75 -9.53 1.97 10.92
CA GLU A 75 -9.15 0.57 10.93
C GLU A 75 -9.33 -0.03 9.55
N SER A 76 -8.36 -0.85 9.11
CA SER A 76 -8.53 -1.58 7.86
C SER A 76 -9.62 -2.64 8.01
N ARG A 77 -10.44 -2.78 6.98
CA ARG A 77 -11.55 -3.75 6.98
C ARG A 77 -11.02 -5.17 6.88
N GLU A 78 -11.69 -6.08 7.58
CA GLU A 78 -11.41 -7.50 7.47
C GLU A 78 -11.78 -8.00 6.06
N PHE A 79 -10.89 -8.81 5.48
CA PHE A 79 -11.04 -9.38 4.14
C PHE A 79 -11.51 -10.83 4.25
N ASP A 80 -12.64 -11.13 3.62
CA ASP A 80 -13.15 -12.51 3.50
C ASP A 80 -12.52 -13.21 2.30
N LEU A 81 -11.44 -13.95 2.57
CA LEU A 81 -10.69 -14.68 1.55
C LEU A 81 -11.52 -15.80 0.90
N GLU A 82 -12.39 -16.47 1.66
CA GLU A 82 -13.21 -17.56 1.13
C GLU A 82 -14.32 -17.03 0.21
N ASP A 83 -14.95 -15.89 0.56
CA ASP A 83 -15.87 -15.23 -0.37
C ASP A 83 -15.14 -14.80 -1.64
N PHE A 84 -13.96 -14.20 -1.52
CA PHE A 84 -13.17 -13.79 -2.68
C PHE A 84 -12.80 -14.97 -3.59
N LYS A 85 -12.36 -16.10 -3.04
CA LYS A 85 -12.04 -17.31 -3.83
C LYS A 85 -13.23 -17.81 -4.67
N ASN A 86 -14.42 -17.76 -4.08
CA ASN A 86 -15.63 -18.28 -4.72
C ASN A 86 -16.31 -17.27 -5.66
N ASN A 87 -16.06 -15.98 -5.47
CA ASN A 87 -16.83 -14.89 -6.09
C ASN A 87 -15.94 -13.77 -6.66
N GLN A 88 -14.79 -14.09 -7.29
CA GLN A 88 -13.84 -13.11 -7.82
C GLN A 88 -14.48 -12.04 -8.73
N ASN A 89 -15.50 -12.42 -9.50
CA ASN A 89 -16.25 -11.53 -10.39
C ASN A 89 -17.00 -10.39 -9.66
N ASN A 90 -17.20 -10.52 -8.34
CA ASN A 90 -17.82 -9.48 -7.52
C ASN A 90 -16.83 -8.39 -7.10
N TYR A 91 -15.58 -8.52 -7.47
CA TYR A 91 -14.50 -7.62 -7.09
C TYR A 91 -13.82 -7.00 -8.32
N THR A 92 -13.27 -5.82 -8.16
CA THR A 92 -12.25 -5.26 -9.05
C THR A 92 -10.88 -5.68 -8.53
N ILE A 93 -10.14 -6.47 -9.29
CA ILE A 93 -8.82 -6.97 -8.88
C ILE A 93 -7.75 -6.07 -9.49
N VAL A 94 -6.85 -5.56 -8.67
CA VAL A 94 -5.77 -4.65 -9.09
C VAL A 94 -4.42 -5.28 -8.81
N ASP A 95 -3.64 -5.48 -9.89
CA ASP A 95 -2.27 -5.98 -9.83
C ASP A 95 -1.30 -4.80 -9.87
N ILE A 96 -0.65 -4.51 -8.75
CA ILE A 96 0.30 -3.40 -8.64
C ILE A 96 1.76 -3.81 -8.79
N ARG A 97 2.02 -4.97 -9.39
CA ARG A 97 3.36 -5.39 -9.76
C ARG A 97 3.88 -4.54 -10.93
N ASN A 98 5.20 -4.55 -11.13
CA ASN A 98 5.78 -3.91 -12.30
C ASN A 98 5.27 -4.57 -13.59
N THR A 99 5.19 -3.81 -14.67
CA THR A 99 4.72 -4.30 -15.97
C THR A 99 5.47 -5.54 -16.45
N SER A 100 6.79 -5.63 -16.20
CA SER A 100 7.60 -6.82 -16.52
C SER A 100 7.12 -8.07 -15.80
N GLU A 101 6.79 -7.96 -14.48
CA GLU A 101 6.30 -9.09 -13.69
C GLU A 101 4.92 -9.59 -14.16
N VAL A 102 4.06 -8.64 -14.58
CA VAL A 102 2.72 -8.97 -15.11
C VAL A 102 2.84 -9.66 -16.46
N ASN A 103 3.77 -9.23 -17.32
CA ASN A 103 4.02 -9.83 -18.63
C ASN A 103 4.62 -11.24 -18.53
N GLU A 104 5.36 -11.56 -17.46
CA GLU A 104 5.86 -12.91 -17.19
C GLU A 104 4.75 -13.88 -16.77
N GLY A 105 3.66 -13.37 -16.21
CA GLY A 105 2.47 -14.14 -15.84
C GLY A 105 1.55 -13.40 -14.90
N LYS A 106 0.26 -13.45 -15.21
CA LYS A 106 -0.79 -12.93 -14.33
C LYS A 106 -1.17 -13.96 -13.27
N PHE A 107 -1.55 -13.51 -12.09
CA PHE A 107 -2.18 -14.37 -11.07
C PHE A 107 -3.70 -14.43 -11.26
N PHE A 108 -4.29 -13.33 -11.76
CA PHE A 108 -5.71 -13.24 -12.11
C PHE A 108 -5.82 -12.68 -13.53
N GLU A 109 -6.49 -13.40 -14.42
CA GLU A 109 -6.62 -13.02 -15.84
C GLU A 109 -7.27 -11.64 -16.02
N ASP A 110 -8.32 -11.37 -15.23
CA ASP A 110 -9.10 -10.13 -15.30
C ASP A 110 -8.53 -8.99 -14.42
N ALA A 111 -7.34 -9.17 -13.83
CA ALA A 111 -6.73 -8.11 -13.03
C ALA A 111 -6.32 -6.91 -13.89
N ILE A 112 -6.66 -5.74 -13.39
CA ILE A 112 -6.21 -4.46 -13.94
C ILE A 112 -4.79 -4.22 -13.45
N ALA A 113 -3.84 -4.13 -14.37
CA ALA A 113 -2.43 -3.92 -14.04
C ALA A 113 -2.13 -2.42 -13.98
N VAL A 114 -1.85 -1.92 -12.78
CA VAL A 114 -1.40 -0.55 -12.54
C VAL A 114 -0.20 -0.60 -11.60
N PRO A 115 1.03 -0.41 -12.08
CA PRO A 115 2.22 -0.44 -11.23
C PRO A 115 2.14 0.53 -10.04
N LEU A 116 2.68 0.13 -8.89
CA LEU A 116 2.58 0.92 -7.65
C LEU A 116 3.07 2.36 -7.80
N ASN A 117 4.14 2.58 -8.59
CA ASN A 117 4.70 3.91 -8.85
C ASN A 117 3.80 4.79 -9.75
N GLU A 118 2.84 4.21 -10.46
CA GLU A 118 1.89 4.89 -11.34
C GLU A 118 0.50 5.01 -10.71
N LEU A 119 0.25 4.26 -9.64
CA LEU A 119 -1.07 4.08 -9.03
C LEU A 119 -1.76 5.39 -8.63
N ARG A 120 -1.02 6.38 -8.13
CA ARG A 120 -1.56 7.68 -7.73
C ARG A 120 -2.00 8.55 -8.91
N ASP A 121 -1.35 8.38 -10.05
CA ASP A 121 -1.61 9.17 -11.26
C ASP A 121 -2.64 8.47 -12.18
N GLU A 122 -2.74 7.13 -12.13
CA GLU A 122 -3.61 6.32 -13.00
C GLU A 122 -4.84 5.72 -12.30
N VAL A 123 -5.18 6.22 -11.13
CA VAL A 123 -6.31 5.72 -10.34
C VAL A 123 -7.65 5.74 -11.10
N THR A 124 -7.82 6.64 -12.07
CA THR A 124 -9.04 6.77 -12.88
C THR A 124 -9.30 5.56 -13.77
N GLU A 125 -8.29 4.77 -14.07
CA GLU A 125 -8.40 3.53 -14.84
C GLU A 125 -9.00 2.37 -14.02
N ILE A 126 -9.13 2.53 -12.70
CA ILE A 126 -9.62 1.49 -11.79
C ILE A 126 -11.12 1.69 -11.51
N PRO A 127 -12.00 0.77 -11.98
CA PRO A 127 -13.43 0.84 -11.68
C PRO A 127 -13.69 0.68 -10.18
N SER A 128 -14.38 1.66 -9.59
CA SER A 128 -14.69 1.70 -8.16
C SER A 128 -16.14 1.36 -7.79
N HIS A 129 -16.92 0.80 -8.73
CA HIS A 129 -18.31 0.41 -8.49
C HIS A 129 -18.46 -0.95 -7.77
N LYS A 130 -17.37 -1.72 -7.66
CA LYS A 130 -17.26 -2.96 -6.90
C LYS A 130 -16.18 -2.81 -5.82
N PRO A 131 -16.20 -3.65 -4.76
CA PRO A 131 -15.06 -3.72 -3.85
C PRO A 131 -13.76 -4.00 -4.59
N VAL A 132 -12.68 -3.33 -4.21
CA VAL A 132 -11.37 -3.43 -4.84
C VAL A 132 -10.46 -4.34 -4.01
N VAL A 133 -9.82 -5.31 -4.66
CA VAL A 133 -8.81 -6.17 -4.04
C VAL A 133 -7.46 -5.89 -4.68
N VAL A 134 -6.51 -5.44 -3.88
CA VAL A 134 -5.16 -5.08 -4.34
C VAL A 134 -4.20 -6.22 -4.03
N HIS A 135 -3.42 -6.62 -5.01
CA HIS A 135 -2.36 -7.62 -4.81
C HIS A 135 -1.03 -7.23 -5.45
N CYS A 136 0.01 -7.90 -5.00
CA CYS A 136 1.34 -7.89 -5.60
C CYS A 136 1.95 -9.30 -5.53
N ALA A 137 3.26 -9.44 -5.66
CA ALA A 137 3.91 -10.75 -5.61
C ALA A 137 4.00 -11.36 -4.19
N GLY A 138 3.89 -10.61 -3.10
CA GLY A 138 4.14 -11.13 -1.75
C GLY A 138 3.64 -10.27 -0.59
N GLY A 139 2.66 -9.39 -0.81
CA GLY A 139 1.99 -8.64 0.25
C GLY A 139 2.66 -7.31 0.65
N TYR A 140 3.90 -7.06 0.29
CA TYR A 140 4.61 -5.85 0.70
C TYR A 140 4.08 -4.60 -0.02
N ARG A 141 4.08 -4.63 -1.36
CA ARG A 141 3.59 -3.53 -2.20
C ARG A 141 2.09 -3.32 -2.05
N SER A 142 1.32 -4.43 -1.92
CA SER A 142 -0.13 -4.35 -1.83
C SER A 142 -0.61 -3.64 -0.57
N ALA A 143 0.15 -3.69 0.53
CA ALA A 143 -0.14 -2.90 1.72
C ALA A 143 -0.07 -1.38 1.45
N ALA A 144 0.90 -0.93 0.65
CA ALA A 144 0.97 0.48 0.25
C ALA A 144 -0.11 0.82 -0.78
N GLY A 145 -0.28 -0.02 -1.81
CA GLY A 145 -1.27 0.22 -2.86
C GLY A 145 -2.71 0.24 -2.34
N SER A 146 -3.08 -0.67 -1.45
CA SER A 146 -4.41 -0.67 -0.84
C SER A 146 -4.66 0.60 -0.03
N SER A 147 -3.69 1.04 0.78
CA SER A 147 -3.83 2.28 1.55
C SER A 147 -3.92 3.54 0.67
N ILE A 148 -3.25 3.57 -0.49
CA ILE A 148 -3.40 4.64 -1.47
C ILE A 148 -4.83 4.67 -2.03
N LEU A 149 -5.34 3.52 -2.47
CA LEU A 149 -6.68 3.43 -3.04
C LEU A 149 -7.78 3.64 -1.99
N GLU A 150 -7.58 3.23 -0.74
CA GLU A 150 -8.50 3.49 0.37
C GLU A 150 -8.66 4.99 0.63
N ASN A 151 -7.58 5.76 0.53
CA ASN A 151 -7.61 7.22 0.66
C ASN A 151 -8.31 7.93 -0.50
N ILE A 152 -8.31 7.33 -1.70
CA ILE A 152 -8.89 7.94 -2.91
C ILE A 152 -10.35 7.51 -3.09
N PHE A 153 -10.67 6.26 -2.82
CA PHE A 153 -12.02 5.70 -3.01
C PHE A 153 -12.84 5.76 -1.71
N GLU A 154 -13.29 6.95 -1.33
CA GLU A 154 -14.03 7.20 -0.07
C GLU A 154 -15.25 6.27 0.13
N ALA A 155 -15.98 5.96 -0.95
CA ALA A 155 -17.21 5.17 -0.92
C ALA A 155 -16.99 3.68 -1.24
N THR A 156 -15.82 3.28 -1.71
CA THR A 156 -15.55 1.91 -2.16
C THR A 156 -14.69 1.16 -1.14
N ARG A 157 -15.06 -0.08 -0.89
CA ARG A 157 -14.25 -0.95 -0.03
C ARG A 157 -12.98 -1.35 -0.75
N VAL A 158 -11.82 -1.13 -0.12
CA VAL A 158 -10.52 -1.57 -0.61
C VAL A 158 -9.95 -2.61 0.34
N TYR A 159 -9.43 -3.70 -0.20
CA TYR A 159 -8.83 -4.78 0.54
C TYR A 159 -7.41 -5.06 0.06
N ASP A 160 -6.52 -5.34 0.99
CA ASP A 160 -5.17 -5.81 0.73
C ASP A 160 -5.13 -7.34 0.79
N LEU A 161 -4.91 -8.00 -0.34
CA LEU A 161 -4.77 -9.46 -0.40
C LEU A 161 -3.53 -9.96 0.33
N SER A 162 -2.54 -9.09 0.56
CA SER A 162 -1.39 -9.36 1.42
C SER A 162 -0.65 -10.66 1.05
N ASP A 163 -0.35 -11.48 2.06
CA ASP A 163 0.31 -12.78 1.92
C ASP A 163 -0.58 -13.88 1.33
N ASP A 164 -1.91 -13.69 1.36
CA ASP A 164 -2.89 -14.64 0.82
C ASP A 164 -2.77 -14.83 -0.70
N ILE A 165 -2.08 -13.91 -1.39
CA ILE A 165 -1.70 -14.08 -2.81
C ILE A 165 -0.96 -15.40 -3.07
N LYS A 166 -0.33 -16.00 -2.07
CA LYS A 166 0.38 -17.28 -2.19
C LYS A 166 -0.54 -18.44 -2.54
N GLU A 167 -1.83 -18.31 -2.25
CA GLU A 167 -2.84 -19.34 -2.57
C GLU A 167 -3.32 -19.29 -4.03
N PHE A 168 -2.88 -18.27 -4.79
CA PHE A 168 -3.26 -18.04 -6.19
C PHE A 168 -2.07 -18.14 -7.16
N LYS A 169 -0.94 -18.65 -6.70
CA LYS A 169 0.29 -18.83 -7.50
C LYS A 169 0.37 -20.22 -8.11
#